data_2c531595bf33d6328cf21eea075c19b3
#
_entry.id   2c531595bf33d6328cf21eea075c19b3
#
_cell.length_a   1.000
_cell.length_b   1.000
_cell.length_c   1.000
_cell.angle_alpha   90.00
_cell.angle_beta   90.00
_cell.angle_gamma   90.00
#
_symmetry.space_group_name_H-M   'P 1'
#
loop_
_entity.id
_entity.type
_entity.pdbx_description
1 polymer ?
#
loop_
_entity_poly.entity_id
_entity_poly.type
_entity_poly.pdbx_seq_one_letter_code
_entity_poly.pdbx_strand_id
1 'polypeptide(L)'
;MLRQRPEVMERLYRESRGTARLAYYMNRYGGYPIWENTSAQYFPLGDDMYPVLLEELRKAERYIFMEYFIVEKGEMWDSILEILKEKAAAGVEVRFMYDGMCSLTLMPYGYPKQLEKYGIHCKMFSPVRPVLSSYQNNRIKIFVVRVGTI
;
A
#
# COMPACT_ATOMS: atom_id res chain seq x y z
N MET A 1 8.60 17.53 1.37
CA MET A 1 8.15 17.10 2.71
C MET A 1 6.75 17.64 2.93
N LEU A 2 5.80 16.82 3.32
CA LEU A 2 4.43 17.25 3.61
C LEU A 2 4.46 18.16 4.86
N ARG A 3 3.72 19.28 4.79
CA ARG A 3 3.68 20.24 5.90
C ARG A 3 2.39 20.06 6.69
N GLN A 4 2.51 20.12 8.02
CA GLN A 4 1.35 20.17 8.91
C GLN A 4 0.60 21.49 8.73
N ARG A 5 -0.71 21.42 8.55
CA ARG A 5 -1.57 22.60 8.52
C ARG A 5 -1.86 23.05 9.96
N PRO A 6 -1.53 24.31 10.34
CA PRO A 6 -1.70 24.79 11.72
C PRO A 6 -3.15 24.70 12.20
N GLU A 7 -4.10 25.06 11.36
CA GLU A 7 -5.53 25.08 11.66
C GLU A 7 -6.09 23.70 12.03
N VAL A 8 -5.53 22.64 11.43
CA VAL A 8 -5.91 21.24 11.76
C VAL A 8 -5.40 20.87 13.15
N MET A 9 -4.17 21.27 13.50
CA MET A 9 -3.61 21.04 14.83
C MET A 9 -4.38 21.81 15.90
N GLU A 10 -4.72 23.08 15.67
CA GLU A 10 -5.51 23.89 16.61
C GLU A 10 -6.88 23.28 16.89
N ARG A 11 -7.54 22.77 15.85
CA ARG A 11 -8.82 22.07 15.99
C ARG A 11 -8.66 20.83 16.85
N LEU A 12 -7.66 20.00 16.56
CA LEU A 12 -7.39 18.79 17.33
C LEU A 12 -7.05 19.09 18.79
N TYR A 13 -6.35 20.20 19.07
CA TYR A 13 -6.07 20.64 20.43
C TYR A 13 -7.33 20.99 21.21
N ARG A 14 -8.34 21.58 20.56
CA ARG A 14 -9.64 21.87 21.17
C ARG A 14 -10.45 20.62 21.45
N GLU A 15 -10.38 19.63 20.55
CA GLU A 15 -11.11 18.37 20.68
C GLU A 15 -10.46 17.42 21.69
N SER A 16 -9.15 17.22 21.60
CA SER A 16 -8.40 16.28 22.43
C SER A 16 -6.94 16.70 22.60
N ARG A 17 -6.59 17.21 23.76
CA ARG A 17 -5.20 17.60 24.08
C ARG A 17 -4.24 16.40 24.03
N GLY A 18 -4.68 15.22 24.47
CA GLY A 18 -3.87 13.99 24.46
C GLY A 18 -3.51 13.57 23.04
N THR A 19 -4.52 13.49 22.17
CA THR A 19 -4.36 13.15 20.75
C THR A 19 -3.52 14.19 20.02
N ALA A 20 -3.71 15.48 20.32
CA ALA A 20 -2.92 16.55 19.72
C ALA A 20 -1.43 16.47 20.09
N ARG A 21 -1.09 16.11 21.33
CA ARG A 21 0.29 15.89 21.74
C ARG A 21 0.94 14.72 21.00
N LEU A 22 0.21 13.62 20.84
CA LEU A 22 0.68 12.47 20.06
C LEU A 22 0.89 12.86 18.59
N ALA A 23 -0.08 13.55 17.99
CA ALA A 23 0.00 14.04 16.61
C ALA A 23 1.20 15.00 16.41
N TYR A 24 1.43 15.89 17.36
CA TYR A 24 2.61 16.78 17.37
C TYR A 24 3.91 15.97 17.39
N TYR A 25 4.00 14.96 18.26
CA TYR A 25 5.17 14.09 18.36
C TYR A 25 5.42 13.36 17.04
N MET A 26 4.39 12.75 16.45
CA MET A 26 4.49 12.04 15.17
C MET A 26 4.93 12.96 14.04
N ASN A 27 4.42 14.18 13.98
CA ASN A 27 4.83 15.14 12.97
C ASN A 27 6.27 15.62 13.20
N ARG A 28 6.62 15.96 14.45
CA ARG A 28 7.93 16.55 14.79
C ARG A 28 9.09 15.58 14.57
N TYR A 29 8.91 14.31 14.91
CA TYR A 29 9.98 13.30 14.90
C TYR A 29 9.84 12.30 13.75
N GLY A 30 8.64 12.05 13.27
CA GLY A 30 8.38 11.12 12.17
C GLY A 30 8.12 11.78 10.82
N GLY A 31 7.84 13.10 10.80
CA GLY A 31 7.47 13.80 9.58
C GLY A 31 6.06 13.47 9.08
N TYR A 32 5.20 12.93 9.94
CA TYR A 32 3.82 12.52 9.61
C TYR A 32 2.83 13.59 10.04
N PRO A 33 2.38 14.47 9.13
CA PRO A 33 1.32 15.42 9.44
C PRO A 33 -0.02 14.73 9.60
N ILE A 34 -0.90 15.31 10.41
CA ILE A 34 -2.28 14.85 10.53
C ILE A 34 -3.14 15.44 9.43
N TRP A 35 -4.14 14.68 9.04
CA TRP A 35 -5.11 15.01 8.01
C TRP A 35 -6.52 15.01 8.59
N GLU A 36 -7.42 15.73 7.94
CA GLU A 36 -8.85 15.75 8.21
C GLU A 36 -9.62 15.32 6.96
N ASN A 37 -10.92 15.22 7.07
CA ASN A 37 -11.79 14.75 5.99
C ASN A 37 -11.42 13.32 5.52
N THR A 38 -11.05 12.49 6.48
CA THR A 38 -10.70 11.09 6.24
C THR A 38 -11.79 10.21 6.83
N SER A 39 -12.36 9.33 6.03
CA SER A 39 -13.21 8.24 6.51
C SER A 39 -12.40 6.98 6.70
N ALA A 40 -12.81 6.14 7.64
CA ALA A 40 -12.19 4.86 7.89
C ALA A 40 -13.28 3.78 8.01
N GLN A 41 -12.99 2.62 7.44
CA GLN A 41 -13.84 1.43 7.57
C GLN A 41 -12.99 0.30 8.16
N TYR A 42 -13.49 -0.34 9.18
CA TYR A 42 -12.87 -1.50 9.81
C TYR A 42 -13.54 -2.78 9.33
N PHE A 43 -12.73 -3.78 9.00
CA PHE A 43 -13.19 -5.10 8.63
C PHE A 43 -12.65 -6.11 9.65
N PRO A 44 -13.50 -6.87 10.34
CA PRO A 44 -13.05 -7.86 11.32
C PRO A 44 -12.32 -9.05 10.67
N LEU A 45 -12.69 -9.38 9.43
CA LEU A 45 -12.11 -10.49 8.66
C LEU A 45 -11.62 -10.01 7.29
N GLY A 46 -10.62 -10.72 6.76
CA GLY A 46 -10.14 -10.50 5.38
C GLY A 46 -11.20 -10.79 4.33
N ASP A 47 -12.07 -11.77 4.60
CA ASP A 47 -13.16 -12.15 3.71
C ASP A 47 -14.20 -11.04 3.54
N ASP A 48 -14.42 -10.24 4.59
CA ASP A 48 -15.31 -9.06 4.51
C ASP A 48 -14.64 -7.92 3.74
N MET A 49 -13.32 -7.75 3.89
CA MET A 49 -12.56 -6.71 3.21
C MET A 49 -12.37 -7.00 1.71
N TYR A 50 -12.18 -8.26 1.34
CA TYR A 50 -11.79 -8.65 0.01
C TYR A 50 -12.75 -8.18 -1.11
N PRO A 51 -14.06 -8.42 -1.04
CA PRO A 51 -14.99 -7.94 -2.06
C PRO A 51 -14.99 -6.41 -2.19
N VAL A 52 -14.87 -5.70 -1.06
CA VAL A 52 -14.79 -4.23 -1.05
C VAL A 52 -13.50 -3.76 -1.72
N LEU A 53 -12.37 -4.43 -1.47
CA LEU A 53 -11.10 -4.15 -2.14
C LEU A 53 -11.22 -4.29 -3.66
N LEU A 54 -11.81 -5.38 -4.16
CA LEU A 54 -12.01 -5.59 -5.60
C LEU A 54 -12.90 -4.50 -6.22
N GLU A 55 -13.94 -4.08 -5.50
CA GLU A 55 -14.81 -3.00 -5.94
C GLU A 55 -14.05 -1.67 -6.04
N GLU A 56 -13.27 -1.31 -5.03
CA GLU A 56 -12.48 -0.07 -5.02
C GLU A 56 -11.41 -0.09 -6.12
N LEU A 57 -10.75 -1.22 -6.37
CA LEU A 57 -9.81 -1.36 -7.48
C LEU A 57 -10.49 -1.12 -8.84
N ARG A 58 -11.71 -1.63 -9.04
CA ARG A 58 -12.50 -1.39 -10.26
C ARG A 58 -12.91 0.07 -10.46
N LYS A 59 -13.07 0.84 -9.38
CA LYS A 59 -13.37 2.28 -9.43
C LYS A 59 -12.16 3.15 -9.78
N ALA A 60 -10.95 2.60 -9.76
CA ALA A 60 -9.74 3.37 -10.03
C ALA A 60 -9.74 3.99 -11.44
N GLU A 61 -9.45 5.27 -11.55
CA GLU A 61 -9.43 6.02 -12.81
C GLU A 61 -8.05 6.62 -13.12
N ARG A 62 -7.23 6.88 -12.11
CA ARG A 62 -5.94 7.57 -12.27
C ARG A 62 -4.76 6.70 -11.90
N TYR A 63 -4.78 6.08 -10.71
CA TYR A 63 -3.68 5.25 -10.24
C TYR A 63 -4.15 4.18 -9.24
N ILE A 64 -3.38 3.09 -9.19
CA ILE A 64 -3.43 2.06 -8.16
C ILE A 64 -2.00 1.84 -7.66
N PHE A 65 -1.74 2.10 -6.38
CA PHE A 65 -0.45 1.81 -5.74
C PHE A 65 -0.67 0.79 -4.63
N MET A 66 -0.03 -0.36 -4.78
CA MET A 66 -0.18 -1.49 -3.86
C MET A 66 1.16 -1.93 -3.31
N GLU A 67 1.18 -2.19 -2.02
CA GLU A 67 2.34 -2.74 -1.32
C GLU A 67 1.90 -3.90 -0.44
N TYR A 68 2.54 -5.06 -0.62
CA TYR A 68 2.26 -6.28 0.13
C TYR A 68 3.51 -6.83 0.77
N PHE A 69 3.38 -7.28 2.03
CA PHE A 69 4.44 -8.01 2.70
C PHE A 69 4.55 -9.44 2.17
N ILE A 70 3.44 -10.15 2.07
CA ILE A 70 3.37 -11.51 1.54
C ILE A 70 2.37 -11.53 0.39
N VAL A 71 2.79 -12.11 -0.72
CA VAL A 71 1.94 -12.38 -1.87
C VAL A 71 2.15 -13.81 -2.30
N GLU A 72 1.07 -14.51 -2.53
CA GLU A 72 1.05 -15.87 -3.02
C GLU A 72 0.01 -15.99 -4.14
N LYS A 73 0.31 -16.83 -5.13
CA LYS A 73 -0.67 -17.17 -6.16
C LYS A 73 -1.85 -17.91 -5.55
N GLY A 74 -3.04 -17.54 -5.97
CA GLY A 74 -4.28 -18.11 -5.51
C GLY A 74 -5.45 -17.20 -5.84
N GLU A 75 -6.66 -17.63 -5.51
CA GLU A 75 -7.91 -16.98 -5.89
C GLU A 75 -7.91 -15.47 -5.61
N MET A 76 -7.47 -15.06 -4.41
CA MET A 76 -7.43 -13.65 -4.03
C MET A 76 -6.47 -12.86 -4.92
N TRP A 77 -5.21 -13.30 -5.05
CA TRP A 77 -4.23 -12.57 -5.85
C TRP A 77 -4.57 -12.59 -7.34
N ASP A 78 -5.02 -13.72 -7.85
CA ASP A 78 -5.32 -13.88 -9.28
C ASP A 78 -6.49 -12.95 -9.68
N SER A 79 -7.52 -12.84 -8.86
CA SER A 79 -8.64 -11.91 -9.07
C SER A 79 -8.20 -10.43 -9.02
N ILE A 80 -7.34 -10.07 -8.07
CA ILE A 80 -6.75 -8.73 -8.01
C ILE A 80 -5.94 -8.47 -9.28
N LEU A 81 -5.08 -9.42 -9.67
CA LEU A 81 -4.21 -9.28 -10.84
C LEU A 81 -4.98 -9.04 -12.14
N GLU A 82 -6.11 -9.73 -12.34
CA GLU A 82 -6.94 -9.51 -13.54
C GLU A 82 -7.46 -8.06 -13.58
N ILE A 83 -7.94 -7.53 -12.46
CA ILE A 83 -8.37 -6.12 -12.39
C ILE A 83 -7.19 -5.17 -12.66
N LEU A 84 -6.00 -5.45 -12.09
CA LEU A 84 -4.82 -4.63 -12.33
C LEU A 84 -4.42 -4.61 -13.81
N LYS A 85 -4.50 -5.75 -14.52
CA LYS A 85 -4.24 -5.84 -15.96
C LYS A 85 -5.25 -5.00 -16.76
N GLU A 86 -6.55 -5.16 -16.48
CA GLU A 86 -7.61 -4.38 -17.11
C GLU A 86 -7.38 -2.87 -16.92
N LYS A 87 -7.07 -2.46 -15.68
CA LYS A 87 -6.82 -1.05 -15.35
C LYS A 87 -5.56 -0.50 -16.02
N ALA A 88 -4.47 -1.26 -16.03
CA ALA A 88 -3.26 -0.87 -16.74
C ALA A 88 -3.51 -0.73 -18.26
N ALA A 89 -4.24 -1.66 -18.86
CA ALA A 89 -4.64 -1.57 -20.27
C ALA A 89 -5.54 -0.37 -20.57
N ALA A 90 -6.35 0.07 -19.60
CA ALA A 90 -7.17 1.28 -19.67
C ALA A 90 -6.40 2.58 -19.41
N GLY A 91 -5.08 2.53 -19.17
CA GLY A 91 -4.23 3.71 -18.97
C GLY A 91 -4.13 4.17 -17.51
N VAL A 92 -4.66 3.43 -16.55
CA VAL A 92 -4.48 3.69 -15.11
C VAL A 92 -3.04 3.38 -14.73
N GLU A 93 -2.39 4.25 -13.97
CA GLU A 93 -1.03 4.03 -13.47
C GLU A 93 -1.05 2.95 -12.37
N VAL A 94 -0.55 1.76 -12.67
CA VAL A 94 -0.51 0.65 -11.70
C VAL A 94 0.92 0.43 -11.21
N ARG A 95 1.13 0.59 -9.90
CA ARG A 95 2.40 0.28 -9.23
C ARG A 95 2.18 -0.77 -8.16
N PHE A 96 3.00 -1.80 -8.20
CA PHE A 96 2.96 -2.89 -7.26
C PHE A 96 4.33 -3.13 -6.63
N MET A 97 4.38 -3.24 -5.30
CA MET A 97 5.59 -3.60 -4.59
C MET A 97 5.31 -4.74 -3.61
N TYR A 98 6.23 -5.68 -3.51
CA TYR A 98 6.13 -6.79 -2.56
C TYR A 98 7.48 -7.13 -1.97
N ASP A 99 7.46 -7.81 -0.82
CA ASP A 99 8.68 -8.21 -0.12
C ASP A 99 9.42 -9.35 -0.80
N GLY A 100 10.72 -9.18 -0.99
CA GLY A 100 11.55 -10.15 -1.69
C GLY A 100 11.88 -11.39 -0.86
N MET A 101 11.94 -11.28 0.47
CA MET A 101 12.25 -12.41 1.33
C MET A 101 11.03 -13.31 1.53
N CYS A 102 9.89 -12.72 1.89
CA CYS A 102 8.68 -13.48 2.17
C CYS A 102 8.06 -14.10 0.91
N SER A 103 8.33 -13.52 -0.26
CA SER A 103 7.79 -14.01 -1.54
C SER A 103 8.76 -14.87 -2.34
N LEU A 104 9.94 -15.20 -1.78
CA LEU A 104 11.00 -15.94 -2.49
C LEU A 104 10.53 -17.28 -3.04
N THR A 105 9.74 -18.01 -2.28
CA THR A 105 9.21 -19.35 -2.64
C THR A 105 7.77 -19.31 -3.16
N LEU A 106 7.06 -18.21 -2.92
CA LEU A 106 5.63 -18.08 -3.23
C LEU A 106 5.37 -17.49 -4.61
N MET A 107 6.35 -16.75 -5.16
CA MET A 107 6.21 -16.08 -6.45
C MET A 107 7.26 -16.59 -7.45
N PRO A 108 6.91 -16.66 -8.76
CA PRO A 108 7.83 -17.12 -9.79
C PRO A 108 9.06 -16.22 -9.90
N TYR A 109 10.20 -16.83 -10.24
CA TYR A 109 11.41 -16.06 -10.56
C TYR A 109 11.12 -15.06 -11.69
N GLY A 110 11.59 -13.82 -11.53
CA GLY A 110 11.39 -12.77 -12.53
C GLY A 110 9.96 -12.24 -12.61
N TYR A 111 9.14 -12.47 -11.59
CA TYR A 111 7.75 -12.02 -11.54
C TYR A 111 7.54 -10.52 -11.84
N PRO A 112 8.38 -9.59 -11.36
CA PRO A 112 8.26 -8.18 -11.74
C PRO A 112 8.28 -7.96 -13.26
N LYS A 113 9.19 -8.65 -13.98
CA LYS A 113 9.26 -8.56 -15.45
C LYS A 113 8.03 -9.15 -16.15
N GLN A 114 7.36 -10.13 -15.51
CA GLN A 114 6.11 -10.66 -16.05
C GLN A 114 4.98 -9.62 -15.91
N LEU A 115 4.90 -8.94 -14.78
CA LEU A 115 3.89 -7.88 -14.54
C LEU A 115 4.12 -6.64 -15.43
N GLU A 116 5.36 -6.29 -15.70
CA GLU A 116 5.70 -5.19 -16.61
C GLU A 116 5.15 -5.40 -18.03
N LYS A 117 5.01 -6.66 -18.49
CA LYS A 117 4.40 -6.96 -19.79
C LYS A 117 2.92 -6.57 -19.86
N TYR A 118 2.26 -6.47 -18.74
CA TYR A 118 0.87 -6.01 -18.62
C TYR A 118 0.75 -4.51 -18.33
N GLY A 119 1.87 -3.77 -18.36
CA GLY A 119 1.88 -2.34 -18.02
C GLY A 119 1.86 -2.06 -16.51
N ILE A 120 2.08 -3.08 -15.67
CA ILE A 120 2.11 -2.95 -14.21
C ILE A 120 3.56 -2.73 -13.77
N HIS A 121 3.87 -1.54 -13.23
CA HIS A 121 5.18 -1.23 -12.69
C HIS A 121 5.41 -1.99 -11.38
N CYS A 122 6.23 -3.02 -11.42
CA CYS A 122 6.46 -3.88 -10.27
C CYS A 122 7.88 -3.78 -9.74
N LYS A 123 8.03 -3.69 -8.40
CA LYS A 123 9.33 -3.79 -7.72
C LYS A 123 9.28 -4.77 -6.56
N MET A 124 10.35 -5.53 -6.43
CA MET A 124 10.61 -6.34 -5.25
C MET A 124 11.39 -5.49 -4.24
N PHE A 125 10.83 -5.32 -3.04
CA PHE A 125 11.53 -4.67 -1.93
C PHE A 125 12.51 -5.64 -1.29
N SER A 126 13.70 -5.16 -0.97
CA SER A 126 14.74 -5.94 -0.28
C SER A 126 14.95 -7.36 -0.87
N PRO A 127 15.35 -7.48 -2.15
CA PRO A 127 15.57 -8.79 -2.77
C PRO A 127 16.64 -9.57 -2.03
N VAL A 128 16.43 -10.87 -1.83
CA VAL A 128 17.39 -11.74 -1.15
C VAL A 128 18.69 -11.80 -1.96
N ARG A 129 19.79 -11.43 -1.32
CA ARG A 129 21.15 -11.58 -1.85
C ARG A 129 21.88 -12.57 -0.96
N PRO A 130 22.29 -13.75 -1.44
CA PRO A 130 22.76 -14.86 -0.60
C PRO A 130 23.87 -14.51 0.41
N VAL A 131 24.74 -13.55 0.07
CA VAL A 131 25.88 -13.15 0.93
C VAL A 131 25.54 -11.98 1.87
N LEU A 132 24.55 -11.15 1.53
CA LEU A 132 24.25 -9.90 2.23
C LEU A 132 22.93 -9.94 3.00
N SER A 133 22.10 -10.94 2.78
CA SER A 133 20.74 -11.01 3.34
C SER A 133 20.66 -11.15 4.85
N SER A 134 21.73 -11.64 5.49
CA SER A 134 21.81 -11.78 6.96
C SER A 134 21.72 -10.43 7.70
N TYR A 135 22.01 -9.32 7.02
CA TYR A 135 21.94 -7.96 7.58
C TYR A 135 20.67 -7.20 7.20
N GLN A 136 19.85 -7.76 6.32
CA GLN A 136 18.61 -7.11 5.88
C GLN A 136 17.48 -7.43 6.86
N ASN A 137 17.19 -6.47 7.75
CA ASN A 137 16.01 -6.54 8.58
C ASN A 137 14.84 -5.91 7.83
N ASN A 138 14.00 -6.74 7.25
CA ASN A 138 12.80 -6.27 6.58
C ASN A 138 11.72 -5.87 7.60
N ARG A 139 11.37 -4.60 7.60
CA ARG A 139 10.39 -4.01 8.53
C ARG A 139 9.04 -3.74 7.88
N ILE A 140 8.85 -4.04 6.61
CA ILE A 140 7.56 -3.87 5.96
C ILE A 140 6.61 -4.94 6.46
N LYS A 141 5.69 -4.54 7.30
CA LYS A 141 4.63 -5.40 7.86
C LYS A 141 3.23 -4.88 7.53
N ILE A 142 3.14 -3.87 6.68
CA ILE A 142 1.88 -3.18 6.42
C ILE A 142 1.50 -3.38 4.95
N PHE A 143 0.28 -3.75 4.77
CA PHE A 143 -0.40 -3.76 3.51
C PHE A 143 -0.97 -2.36 3.23
N VAL A 144 -0.62 -1.78 2.09
CA VAL A 144 -1.14 -0.47 1.68
C VAL A 144 -1.67 -0.55 0.25
N VAL A 145 -2.91 -0.17 0.08
CA VAL A 145 -3.51 0.07 -1.24
C VAL A 145 -3.93 1.52 -1.32
N ARG A 146 -3.50 2.19 -2.38
CA ARG A 146 -3.96 3.54 -2.71
C ARG A 146 -4.62 3.50 -4.08
N VAL A 147 -5.85 3.97 -4.15
CA VAL A 147 -6.62 4.05 -5.38
C VAL A 147 -6.93 5.52 -5.63
N GLY A 148 -6.63 6.01 -6.83
CA GLY A 148 -6.95 7.37 -7.27
C GLY A 148 -8.19 7.35 -8.15
N THR A 149 -9.25 7.96 -7.65
CA THR A 149 -10.41 8.41 -8.42
C THR A 149 -10.33 9.92 -8.65
N ILE A 150 -11.15 10.47 -9.52
CA ILE A 150 -11.18 11.92 -9.81
C ILE A 150 -11.41 12.73 -8.54
#